data_dff6bd1a32a6fb2d4dcf5018d968bbdf
#
_entry.id   dff6bd1a32a6fb2d4dcf5018d968bbdf
#
_cell.length_a   1.000
_cell.length_b   1.000
_cell.length_c   1.000
_cell.angle_alpha   90.00
_cell.angle_beta   90.00
_cell.angle_gamma   90.00
#
_symmetry.space_group_name_H-M   'P 1'
#
loop_
_entity.id
_entity.type
_entity.pdbx_description
1 polymer ?
#
loop_
_entity_poly.entity_id
_entity_poly.type
_entity_poly.pdbx_seq_one_letter_code
_entity_poly.pdbx_strand_id
1 'polypeptide(L)'
;ARYKAEKDLQNKGKNYPVVLDFDKEAIRQAVTERCSKFNVEAIDAHLTRVDGSFQIEDGQTGYVADENASVAAIYDYLTGSWVKGENGNVALVMAVDEPKGKTEELAKVKDVLGTFTTSYSTSGASRSKNVANGCSLINGTTLYPGDTFSTYNTVKPFSTENGYEMAGSYLNGKVVDSIGGGICQVSTTLYNAVLRAELEVTERHNHSMI
;
A
#
# COMPACT_ATOMS: atom_id res chain seq x y z
N ALA A 1 10.73 48.70 -15.94
CA ALA A 1 9.28 48.48 -16.06
C ALA A 1 8.51 49.31 -15.04
N ARG A 2 8.75 49.23 -13.73
CA ARG A 2 8.03 49.93 -12.65
C ARG A 2 8.05 51.47 -12.82
N TYR A 3 9.21 52.07 -13.06
CA TYR A 3 9.36 53.53 -13.27
C TYR A 3 8.56 54.04 -14.47
N LYS A 4 8.49 53.29 -15.55
CA LYS A 4 7.71 53.66 -16.74
C LYS A 4 6.20 53.61 -16.45
N ALA A 5 5.76 52.60 -15.68
CA ALA A 5 4.37 52.44 -15.28
C ALA A 5 3.92 53.58 -14.35
N GLU A 6 4.76 53.95 -13.36
CA GLU A 6 4.50 55.10 -12.45
C GLU A 6 4.37 56.44 -13.21
N LYS A 7 5.23 56.66 -14.20
CA LYS A 7 5.21 57.88 -15.02
C LYS A 7 4.02 57.91 -15.97
N ASP A 8 3.61 56.76 -16.53
CA ASP A 8 2.41 56.63 -17.37
C ASP A 8 1.13 56.87 -16.56
N LEU A 9 1.06 56.38 -15.32
CA LEU A 9 -0.06 56.63 -14.40
C LEU A 9 -0.21 58.11 -14.02
N GLN A 10 0.91 58.81 -13.77
CA GLN A 10 0.90 60.23 -13.44
C GLN A 10 0.46 61.14 -14.62
N ASN A 11 0.77 60.71 -15.85
CA ASN A 11 0.60 61.61 -17.01
C ASN A 11 -0.62 61.29 -17.88
N LYS A 12 -1.19 60.03 -17.85
CA LYS A 12 -2.22 59.60 -18.82
C LYS A 12 -3.34 58.74 -18.25
N GLY A 13 -3.41 58.51 -16.94
CA GLY A 13 -4.49 57.71 -16.34
C GLY A 13 -4.60 56.31 -16.94
N LYS A 14 -3.52 55.56 -17.01
CA LYS A 14 -3.45 54.25 -17.64
C LYS A 14 -3.90 53.16 -16.66
N ASN A 15 -4.85 52.33 -17.06
CA ASN A 15 -5.25 51.16 -16.30
C ASN A 15 -4.26 50.02 -16.54
N TYR A 16 -3.73 49.45 -15.45
CA TYR A 16 -2.89 48.27 -15.47
C TYR A 16 -3.72 47.10 -14.91
N PRO A 17 -3.99 46.09 -15.70
CA PRO A 17 -4.64 44.88 -15.18
C PRO A 17 -3.74 44.17 -14.17
N VAL A 18 -4.30 43.72 -13.09
CA VAL A 18 -3.61 42.82 -12.16
C VAL A 18 -3.51 41.47 -12.84
N VAL A 19 -2.31 41.05 -13.17
CA VAL A 19 -2.04 39.69 -13.66
C VAL A 19 -1.83 38.82 -12.42
N LEU A 20 -2.68 37.83 -12.24
CA LEU A 20 -2.54 36.85 -11.19
C LEU A 20 -1.71 35.69 -11.76
N ASP A 21 -0.79 35.20 -10.96
CA ASP A 21 -0.07 33.96 -11.20
C ASP A 21 -0.42 32.97 -10.11
N PHE A 22 -0.49 31.69 -10.46
CA PHE A 22 -0.91 30.62 -9.56
C PHE A 22 0.23 29.61 -9.41
N ASP A 23 0.54 29.25 -8.18
CA ASP A 23 1.56 28.29 -7.86
C ASP A 23 1.04 26.86 -8.10
N LYS A 24 1.61 26.19 -9.09
CA LYS A 24 1.25 24.80 -9.45
C LYS A 24 1.58 23.81 -8.33
N GLU A 25 2.62 24.05 -7.54
CA GLU A 25 2.96 23.16 -6.43
C GLU A 25 1.97 23.31 -5.26
N ALA A 26 1.49 24.50 -4.99
CA ALA A 26 0.42 24.72 -4.03
C ALA A 26 -0.90 24.06 -4.48
N ILE A 27 -1.21 24.11 -5.78
CA ILE A 27 -2.35 23.39 -6.36
C ILE A 27 -2.15 21.88 -6.21
N ARG A 28 -0.97 21.34 -6.51
CA ARG A 28 -0.64 19.92 -6.36
C ARG A 28 -0.84 19.45 -4.92
N GLN A 29 -0.27 20.17 -3.97
CA GLN A 29 -0.42 19.88 -2.56
C GLN A 29 -1.90 19.84 -2.16
N ALA A 30 -2.71 20.80 -2.60
CA ALA A 30 -4.14 20.83 -2.30
C ALA A 30 -4.90 19.65 -2.93
N VAL A 31 -4.52 19.21 -4.14
CA VAL A 31 -5.08 18.02 -4.79
C VAL A 31 -4.73 16.78 -3.99
N THR A 32 -3.44 16.57 -3.66
CA THR A 32 -2.99 15.41 -2.88
C THR A 32 -3.69 15.33 -1.53
N GLU A 33 -3.68 16.42 -0.74
CA GLU A 33 -4.22 16.42 0.61
C GLU A 33 -5.76 16.27 0.67
N ARG A 34 -6.48 16.84 -0.30
CA ARG A 34 -7.95 16.90 -0.25
C ARG A 34 -8.65 15.87 -1.11
N CYS A 35 -7.99 15.37 -2.15
CA CYS A 35 -8.61 14.50 -3.14
C CYS A 35 -8.22 13.02 -2.99
N SER A 36 -7.12 12.70 -2.28
CA SER A 36 -6.72 11.31 -2.01
C SER A 36 -7.81 10.46 -1.37
N LYS A 37 -8.68 11.07 -0.58
CA LYS A 37 -9.83 10.38 0.04
C LYS A 37 -10.88 9.84 -0.95
N PHE A 38 -10.80 10.25 -2.20
CA PHE A 38 -11.69 9.75 -3.27
C PHE A 38 -11.04 8.62 -4.07
N ASN A 39 -9.78 8.28 -3.76
CA ASN A 39 -9.12 7.15 -4.38
C ASN A 39 -9.78 5.85 -3.92
N VAL A 40 -10.03 4.99 -4.86
CA VAL A 40 -10.40 3.60 -4.66
C VAL A 40 -9.31 2.79 -5.34
N GLU A 41 -8.41 2.22 -4.55
CA GLU A 41 -7.32 1.40 -5.08
C GLU A 41 -7.89 0.12 -5.69
N ALA A 42 -7.23 -0.39 -6.72
CA ALA A 42 -7.56 -1.68 -7.30
C ALA A 42 -7.34 -2.79 -6.27
N ILE A 43 -8.17 -3.82 -6.34
CA ILE A 43 -7.97 -5.07 -5.61
C ILE A 43 -7.44 -6.08 -6.59
N ASP A 44 -6.23 -6.58 -6.35
CA ASP A 44 -5.61 -7.58 -7.22
C ASP A 44 -6.39 -8.91 -7.17
N ALA A 45 -6.49 -9.58 -8.31
CA ALA A 45 -7.02 -10.92 -8.35
C ALA A 45 -6.13 -11.84 -7.48
N HIS A 46 -6.73 -12.76 -6.75
CA HIS A 46 -5.96 -13.64 -5.86
C HIS A 46 -6.54 -15.05 -5.79
N LEU A 47 -5.74 -15.94 -5.22
CA LEU A 47 -6.08 -17.33 -5.05
C LEU A 47 -6.35 -17.63 -3.57
N THR A 48 -7.48 -18.25 -3.30
CA THR A 48 -7.75 -18.88 -2.01
C THR A 48 -7.71 -20.40 -2.17
N ARG A 49 -7.39 -21.13 -1.11
CA ARG A 49 -7.40 -22.60 -1.12
C ARG A 49 -8.46 -23.11 -0.16
N VAL A 50 -9.50 -23.73 -0.75
CA VAL A 50 -10.61 -24.30 0.00
C VAL A 50 -10.66 -25.80 -0.29
N ASP A 51 -10.68 -26.64 0.74
CA ASP A 51 -10.74 -28.09 0.65
C ASP A 51 -9.72 -28.73 -0.31
N GLY A 52 -8.51 -28.14 -0.35
CA GLY A 52 -7.40 -28.60 -1.19
C GLY A 52 -7.43 -28.11 -2.63
N SER A 53 -8.46 -27.41 -3.06
CA SER A 53 -8.59 -26.83 -4.40
C SER A 53 -8.37 -25.31 -4.38
N PHE A 54 -7.76 -24.77 -5.44
CA PHE A 54 -7.64 -23.34 -5.61
C PHE A 54 -8.96 -22.74 -6.13
N GLN A 55 -9.39 -21.65 -5.53
CA GLN A 55 -10.47 -20.81 -5.99
C GLN A 55 -9.89 -19.46 -6.37
N ILE A 56 -10.36 -18.91 -7.49
CA ILE A 56 -9.92 -17.60 -8.00
C ILE A 56 -10.93 -16.58 -7.54
N GLU A 57 -10.44 -15.52 -6.92
CA GLU A 57 -11.19 -14.32 -6.62
C GLU A 57 -10.74 -13.23 -7.59
N ASP A 58 -11.68 -12.74 -8.42
CA ASP A 58 -11.40 -11.75 -9.45
C ASP A 58 -10.99 -10.41 -8.84
N GLY A 59 -10.07 -9.73 -9.50
CA GLY A 59 -9.66 -8.38 -9.14
C GLY A 59 -10.77 -7.37 -9.36
N GLN A 60 -10.68 -6.23 -8.69
CA GLN A 60 -11.59 -5.12 -8.85
C GLN A 60 -10.81 -3.89 -9.31
N THR A 61 -11.27 -3.28 -10.39
CA THR A 61 -10.71 -2.04 -10.92
C THR A 61 -10.92 -0.90 -9.93
N GLY A 62 -9.86 -0.16 -9.67
CA GLY A 62 -9.85 1.05 -8.87
C GLY A 62 -9.87 2.32 -9.71
N TYR A 63 -9.96 3.45 -9.03
CA TYR A 63 -9.88 4.78 -9.62
C TYR A 63 -9.09 5.68 -8.68
N VAL A 64 -8.03 6.29 -9.17
CA VAL A 64 -7.16 7.17 -8.40
C VAL A 64 -7.08 8.55 -9.05
N ALA A 65 -6.88 9.59 -8.25
CA ALA A 65 -6.73 10.93 -8.78
C ALA A 65 -5.47 11.04 -9.65
N ASP A 66 -5.64 11.43 -10.91
CA ASP A 66 -4.52 11.86 -11.75
C ASP A 66 -4.10 13.27 -11.31
N GLU A 67 -3.08 13.32 -10.45
CA GLU A 67 -2.59 14.59 -9.91
C GLU A 67 -2.16 15.57 -11.01
N ASN A 68 -1.43 15.09 -12.02
CA ASN A 68 -0.91 15.95 -13.08
C ASN A 68 -2.03 16.53 -13.93
N ALA A 69 -2.97 15.70 -14.36
CA ALA A 69 -4.11 16.14 -15.15
C ALA A 69 -5.05 17.05 -14.33
N SER A 70 -5.26 16.74 -13.05
CA SER A 70 -6.07 17.57 -12.14
C SER A 70 -5.43 18.94 -11.89
N VAL A 71 -4.12 18.99 -11.65
CA VAL A 71 -3.36 20.24 -11.49
C VAL A 71 -3.44 21.08 -12.76
N ALA A 72 -3.29 20.45 -13.92
CA ALA A 72 -3.41 21.15 -15.21
C ALA A 72 -4.82 21.74 -15.40
N ALA A 73 -5.86 20.96 -15.17
CA ALA A 73 -7.25 21.40 -15.30
C ALA A 73 -7.58 22.57 -14.35
N ILE A 74 -7.12 22.51 -13.10
CA ILE A 74 -7.31 23.59 -12.12
C ILE A 74 -6.53 24.83 -12.54
N TYR A 75 -5.27 24.69 -12.94
CA TYR A 75 -4.45 25.81 -13.39
C TYR A 75 -5.03 26.51 -14.60
N ASP A 76 -5.48 25.76 -15.61
CA ASP A 76 -6.09 26.28 -16.82
C ASP A 76 -7.40 27.01 -16.51
N TYR A 77 -8.21 26.48 -15.59
CA TYR A 77 -9.41 27.17 -15.11
C TYR A 77 -9.08 28.50 -14.43
N LEU A 78 -8.11 28.49 -13.50
CA LEU A 78 -7.71 29.69 -12.73
C LEU A 78 -7.12 30.78 -13.62
N THR A 79 -6.37 30.42 -14.67
CA THR A 79 -5.74 31.39 -15.57
C THR A 79 -6.64 31.83 -16.71
N GLY A 80 -7.61 31.01 -17.13
CA GLY A 80 -8.44 31.25 -18.30
C GLY A 80 -9.86 31.75 -18.00
N SER A 81 -10.54 31.18 -17.04
CA SER A 81 -11.99 31.37 -16.86
C SER A 81 -12.40 31.88 -15.50
N TRP A 82 -11.53 31.77 -14.48
CA TRP A 82 -11.88 32.16 -13.13
C TRP A 82 -12.00 33.65 -12.95
N VAL A 83 -13.07 34.09 -12.27
CA VAL A 83 -13.29 35.49 -11.89
C VAL A 83 -12.97 35.65 -10.42
N LYS A 84 -12.14 36.65 -10.10
CA LYS A 84 -11.71 36.92 -8.73
C LYS A 84 -12.89 37.20 -7.81
N GLY A 85 -12.98 36.41 -6.75
CA GLY A 85 -14.04 36.52 -5.74
C GLY A 85 -15.24 35.61 -6.00
N GLU A 86 -15.26 34.86 -7.10
CA GLU A 86 -16.28 33.86 -7.38
C GLU A 86 -15.82 32.44 -7.02
N ASN A 87 -16.76 31.61 -6.60
CA ASN A 87 -16.53 30.20 -6.43
C ASN A 87 -16.56 29.51 -7.79
N GLY A 88 -15.63 28.60 -8.01
CA GLY A 88 -15.58 27.78 -9.22
C GLY A 88 -15.54 26.30 -8.90
N ASN A 89 -15.95 25.49 -9.86
CA ASN A 89 -15.89 24.04 -9.78
C ASN A 89 -15.03 23.50 -10.93
N VAL A 90 -14.05 22.70 -10.58
CA VAL A 90 -13.25 21.95 -11.55
C VAL A 90 -13.40 20.46 -11.22
N ALA A 91 -13.73 19.67 -12.21
CA ALA A 91 -13.84 18.22 -12.04
C ALA A 91 -12.45 17.63 -11.74
N LEU A 92 -12.37 16.79 -10.73
CA LEU A 92 -11.16 15.99 -10.47
C LEU A 92 -10.98 14.99 -11.62
N VAL A 93 -9.77 14.92 -12.18
CA VAL A 93 -9.45 13.93 -13.20
C VAL A 93 -9.05 12.65 -12.51
N MET A 94 -9.75 11.57 -12.83
CA MET A 94 -9.48 10.23 -12.27
C MET A 94 -8.81 9.36 -13.33
N ALA A 95 -7.79 8.62 -12.93
CA ALA A 95 -7.18 7.56 -13.71
C ALA A 95 -7.73 6.21 -13.25
N VAL A 96 -7.81 5.28 -14.18
CA VAL A 96 -8.14 3.88 -13.87
C VAL A 96 -6.92 3.24 -13.22
N ASP A 97 -7.15 2.57 -12.09
CA ASP A 97 -6.17 1.73 -11.42
C ASP A 97 -6.54 0.27 -11.72
N GLU A 98 -5.75 -0.36 -12.57
CA GLU A 98 -6.05 -1.72 -13.03
C GLU A 98 -5.48 -2.75 -12.04
N PRO A 99 -6.27 -3.76 -11.64
CA PRO A 99 -5.80 -4.82 -10.78
C PRO A 99 -4.75 -5.66 -11.48
N LYS A 100 -3.79 -6.17 -10.71
CA LYS A 100 -2.85 -7.17 -11.20
C LYS A 100 -3.55 -8.52 -11.33
N GLY A 101 -3.09 -9.32 -12.28
CA GLY A 101 -3.54 -10.67 -12.54
C GLY A 101 -4.88 -10.74 -13.25
N LYS A 102 -4.96 -11.76 -14.07
CA LYS A 102 -6.19 -12.11 -14.78
C LYS A 102 -6.60 -13.51 -14.39
N THR A 103 -7.90 -13.75 -14.37
CA THR A 103 -8.47 -15.07 -14.09
C THR A 103 -7.81 -16.16 -14.91
N GLU A 104 -7.49 -15.90 -16.20
CA GLU A 104 -6.83 -16.86 -17.08
C GLU A 104 -5.38 -17.15 -16.67
N GLU A 105 -4.69 -16.23 -16.02
CA GLU A 105 -3.33 -16.42 -15.49
C GLU A 105 -3.38 -17.24 -14.20
N LEU A 106 -4.27 -16.88 -13.29
CA LEU A 106 -4.44 -17.57 -12.02
C LEU A 106 -4.98 -19.00 -12.20
N ALA A 107 -5.80 -19.25 -13.22
CA ALA A 107 -6.31 -20.57 -13.56
C ALA A 107 -5.20 -21.57 -13.97
N LYS A 108 -3.98 -21.09 -14.26
CA LYS A 108 -2.83 -21.94 -14.54
C LYS A 108 -2.18 -22.49 -13.26
N VAL A 109 -2.45 -21.90 -12.10
CA VAL A 109 -1.91 -22.33 -10.80
C VAL A 109 -2.67 -23.58 -10.35
N LYS A 110 -2.03 -24.74 -10.45
CA LYS A 110 -2.62 -26.04 -10.14
C LYS A 110 -1.77 -26.87 -9.19
N ASP A 111 -0.48 -26.62 -9.15
CA ASP A 111 0.48 -27.49 -8.49
C ASP A 111 0.93 -26.93 -7.15
N VAL A 112 1.17 -27.82 -6.20
CA VAL A 112 1.80 -27.50 -4.92
C VAL A 112 3.30 -27.65 -5.08
N LEU A 113 4.04 -26.56 -5.13
CA LEU A 113 5.48 -26.56 -5.36
C LEU A 113 6.29 -26.88 -4.10
N GLY A 114 5.81 -26.48 -2.94
CA GLY A 114 6.51 -26.73 -1.68
C GLY A 114 5.57 -26.77 -0.48
N THR A 115 5.85 -27.69 0.44
CA THR A 115 5.13 -27.80 1.71
C THR A 115 6.08 -28.00 2.87
N PHE A 116 5.74 -27.44 4.01
CA PHE A 116 6.41 -27.70 5.27
C PHE A 116 5.44 -27.52 6.44
N THR A 117 5.56 -28.35 7.45
CA THR A 117 4.67 -28.33 8.60
C THR A 117 5.47 -28.38 9.88
N THR A 118 5.08 -27.56 10.85
CA THR A 118 5.54 -27.64 12.24
C THR A 118 4.36 -27.72 13.19
N SER A 119 4.56 -28.35 14.36
CA SER A 119 3.52 -28.46 15.37
C SER A 119 3.77 -27.45 16.50
N TYR A 120 2.70 -26.88 17.00
CA TYR A 120 2.70 -26.06 18.22
C TYR A 120 1.68 -26.54 19.26
N SER A 121 1.32 -27.81 19.19
CA SER A 121 0.33 -28.45 20.07
C SER A 121 0.69 -28.41 21.56
N THR A 122 1.97 -28.26 21.89
CA THR A 122 2.47 -28.12 23.29
C THR A 122 2.61 -26.68 23.74
N SER A 123 2.24 -25.72 22.90
CA SER A 123 2.32 -24.27 23.24
C SER A 123 1.18 -23.85 24.16
N GLY A 124 1.43 -22.87 25.02
CA GLY A 124 0.38 -22.20 25.77
C GLY A 124 -0.58 -21.42 24.86
N ALA A 125 -1.74 -21.04 25.41
CA ALA A 125 -2.82 -20.43 24.64
C ALA A 125 -2.40 -19.15 23.88
N SER A 126 -1.73 -18.21 24.55
CA SER A 126 -1.28 -16.95 23.95
C SER A 126 -0.31 -17.19 22.79
N ARG A 127 0.67 -18.10 22.96
CA ARG A 127 1.60 -18.43 21.90
C ARG A 127 0.88 -19.08 20.71
N SER A 128 -0.05 -19.98 20.97
CA SER A 128 -0.84 -20.65 19.93
C SER A 128 -1.69 -19.62 19.15
N LYS A 129 -2.29 -18.66 19.84
CA LYS A 129 -3.02 -17.56 19.21
C LYS A 129 -2.11 -16.70 18.34
N ASN A 130 -0.91 -16.35 18.79
CA ASN A 130 0.06 -15.60 18.00
C ASN A 130 0.47 -16.34 16.73
N VAL A 131 0.75 -17.64 16.82
CA VAL A 131 1.09 -18.47 15.66
C VAL A 131 -0.07 -18.52 14.67
N ALA A 132 -1.30 -18.78 15.15
CA ALA A 132 -2.48 -18.80 14.30
C ALA A 132 -2.74 -17.45 13.63
N ASN A 133 -2.60 -16.33 14.37
CA ASN A 133 -2.75 -14.99 13.85
C ASN A 133 -1.72 -14.70 12.74
N GLY A 134 -0.44 -14.99 12.99
CA GLY A 134 0.60 -14.82 11.96
C GLY A 134 0.36 -15.67 10.71
N CYS A 135 -0.13 -16.89 10.86
CA CYS A 135 -0.53 -17.72 9.73
C CYS A 135 -1.71 -17.12 8.95
N SER A 136 -2.72 -16.59 9.64
CA SER A 136 -3.88 -15.99 8.99
C SER A 136 -3.52 -14.73 8.19
N LEU A 137 -2.58 -13.93 8.68
CA LEU A 137 -2.09 -12.73 7.97
C LEU A 137 -1.31 -13.05 6.68
N ILE A 138 -0.68 -14.21 6.62
CA ILE A 138 0.10 -14.66 5.45
C ILE A 138 -0.80 -15.42 4.46
N ASN A 139 -1.81 -16.10 4.96
CA ASN A 139 -2.65 -16.98 4.16
C ASN A 139 -3.39 -16.22 3.06
N GLY A 140 -3.46 -16.80 1.86
CA GLY A 140 -4.11 -16.19 0.70
C GLY A 140 -3.25 -15.19 -0.07
N THR A 141 -2.01 -14.91 0.37
CA THR A 141 -1.11 -14.03 -0.39
C THR A 141 -0.83 -14.62 -1.77
N THR A 142 -1.11 -13.86 -2.81
CA THR A 142 -0.78 -14.19 -4.20
C THR A 142 0.38 -13.31 -4.65
N LEU A 143 1.41 -13.91 -5.23
CA LEU A 143 2.58 -13.21 -5.77
C LEU A 143 2.63 -13.39 -7.28
N TYR A 144 2.90 -12.31 -7.97
CA TYR A 144 3.12 -12.31 -9.41
C TYR A 144 4.62 -12.33 -9.74
N PRO A 145 5.01 -12.70 -10.97
CA PRO A 145 6.41 -12.69 -11.36
C PRO A 145 7.07 -11.33 -11.11
N GLY A 146 8.15 -11.34 -10.31
CA GLY A 146 8.87 -10.14 -9.90
C GLY A 146 8.43 -9.53 -8.57
N ASP A 147 7.33 -9.98 -7.98
CA ASP A 147 6.90 -9.52 -6.67
C ASP A 147 7.83 -10.06 -5.56
N THR A 148 7.98 -9.27 -4.51
CA THR A 148 8.71 -9.65 -3.30
C THR A 148 7.77 -9.70 -2.10
N PHE A 149 7.78 -10.81 -1.37
CA PHE A 149 7.02 -10.99 -0.15
C PHE A 149 7.91 -10.77 1.09
N SER A 150 7.49 -9.91 1.99
CA SER A 150 8.14 -9.72 3.28
C SER A 150 7.30 -10.26 4.41
N THR A 151 7.70 -11.40 4.98
CA THR A 151 7.04 -11.98 6.15
C THR A 151 6.94 -10.97 7.29
N TYR A 152 8.03 -10.24 7.59
CA TYR A 152 8.04 -9.25 8.66
C TYR A 152 7.02 -8.13 8.43
N ASN A 153 6.96 -7.59 7.23
CA ASN A 153 6.01 -6.52 6.90
C ASN A 153 4.56 -6.98 6.96
N THR A 154 4.29 -8.23 6.60
CA THR A 154 2.95 -8.81 6.60
C THR A 154 2.43 -9.09 8.01
N VAL A 155 3.30 -9.56 8.92
CA VAL A 155 2.85 -9.95 10.27
C VAL A 155 2.88 -8.81 11.29
N LYS A 156 3.52 -7.68 11.00
CA LYS A 156 3.53 -6.50 11.90
C LYS A 156 2.27 -5.64 11.72
N PRO A 157 1.93 -4.73 12.66
CA PRO A 157 2.62 -4.47 13.93
C PRO A 157 2.34 -5.57 14.96
N PHE A 158 3.33 -5.85 15.81
CA PHE A 158 3.14 -6.74 16.96
C PHE A 158 2.47 -5.97 18.08
N SER A 159 1.16 -5.96 18.07
CA SER A 159 0.33 -5.26 19.06
C SER A 159 -0.93 -6.04 19.37
N THR A 160 -1.55 -5.72 20.50
CA THR A 160 -2.83 -6.34 20.91
C THR A 160 -3.97 -6.02 19.96
N GLU A 161 -3.95 -4.83 19.37
CA GLU A 161 -4.92 -4.38 18.36
C GLU A 161 -4.83 -5.23 17.09
N ASN A 162 -3.62 -5.69 16.74
CA ASN A 162 -3.38 -6.59 15.61
C ASN A 162 -3.48 -8.07 15.98
N GLY A 163 -4.13 -8.39 17.12
CA GLY A 163 -4.47 -9.76 17.52
C GLY A 163 -3.36 -10.54 18.21
N TYR A 164 -2.25 -9.90 18.59
CA TYR A 164 -1.16 -10.58 19.30
C TYR A 164 -1.30 -10.47 20.82
N GLU A 165 -0.76 -11.47 21.51
CA GLU A 165 -0.70 -11.56 22.96
C GLU A 165 0.75 -11.68 23.46
N MET A 166 0.93 -11.42 24.76
CA MET A 166 2.20 -11.68 25.43
C MET A 166 2.49 -13.18 25.49
N ALA A 167 3.64 -13.58 25.02
CA ALA A 167 4.12 -14.96 25.08
C ALA A 167 5.66 -15.01 25.03
N GLY A 168 6.22 -16.16 25.41
CA GLY A 168 7.66 -16.35 25.46
C GLY A 168 8.34 -16.14 24.09
N SER A 169 9.35 -15.31 24.07
CA SER A 169 10.27 -15.02 22.97
C SER A 169 11.69 -15.19 23.40
N TYR A 170 12.58 -15.41 22.43
CA TYR A 170 14.02 -15.44 22.69
C TYR A 170 14.63 -14.06 22.44
N LEU A 171 15.30 -13.51 23.45
CA LEU A 171 16.04 -12.26 23.35
C LEU A 171 17.39 -12.42 24.09
N ASN A 172 18.50 -12.21 23.36
CA ASN A 172 19.86 -12.29 23.89
C ASN A 172 20.13 -13.58 24.69
N GLY A 173 19.69 -14.73 24.16
CA GLY A 173 19.91 -16.04 24.77
C GLY A 173 19.00 -16.38 25.96
N LYS A 174 18.00 -15.53 26.25
CA LYS A 174 17.04 -15.74 27.35
C LYS A 174 15.61 -15.80 26.82
N VAL A 175 14.78 -16.53 27.51
CA VAL A 175 13.32 -16.49 27.28
C VAL A 175 12.76 -15.30 28.03
N VAL A 176 12.09 -14.40 27.30
CA VAL A 176 11.39 -13.23 27.85
C VAL A 176 9.99 -13.17 27.25
N ASP A 177 9.04 -12.66 28.00
CA ASP A 177 7.72 -12.43 27.43
C ASP A 177 7.68 -11.18 26.57
N SER A 178 7.16 -11.31 25.36
CA SER A 178 6.93 -10.18 24.45
C SER A 178 5.64 -10.37 23.65
N ILE A 179 5.07 -9.28 23.14
CA ILE A 179 3.93 -9.34 22.24
C ILE A 179 4.39 -10.02 20.94
N GLY A 180 3.61 -10.99 20.47
CA GLY A 180 3.94 -11.76 19.26
C GLY A 180 4.91 -12.91 19.48
N GLY A 181 5.17 -13.32 20.73
CA GLY A 181 6.00 -14.51 21.03
C GLY A 181 5.47 -15.73 20.29
N GLY A 182 6.38 -16.43 19.56
CA GLY A 182 6.04 -17.59 18.72
C GLY A 182 6.10 -17.34 17.21
N ILE A 183 6.08 -16.10 16.73
CA ILE A 183 6.05 -15.76 15.30
C ILE A 183 7.27 -16.28 14.53
N CYS A 184 8.42 -16.42 15.16
CA CYS A 184 9.59 -17.03 14.52
C CYS A 184 9.30 -18.45 14.00
N GLN A 185 8.38 -19.19 14.62
CA GLN A 185 7.96 -20.49 14.11
C GLN A 185 7.19 -20.37 12.78
N VAL A 186 6.35 -19.36 12.64
CA VAL A 186 5.61 -19.08 11.39
C VAL A 186 6.60 -18.78 10.26
N SER A 187 7.52 -17.85 10.49
CA SER A 187 8.55 -17.49 9.50
C SER A 187 9.46 -18.65 9.14
N THR A 188 9.87 -19.47 10.12
CA THR A 188 10.69 -20.67 9.87
C THR A 188 9.91 -21.72 9.05
N THR A 189 8.63 -21.91 9.34
CA THR A 189 7.78 -22.84 8.61
C THR A 189 7.63 -22.41 7.15
N LEU A 190 7.31 -21.13 6.94
CA LEU A 190 7.21 -20.56 5.60
C LEU A 190 8.55 -20.64 4.85
N TYR A 191 9.66 -20.25 5.48
CA TYR A 191 10.99 -20.35 4.89
C TYR A 191 11.30 -21.76 4.34
N ASN A 192 11.01 -22.80 5.12
CA ASN A 192 11.22 -24.17 4.67
C ASN A 192 10.29 -24.59 3.53
N ALA A 193 9.07 -24.05 3.47
CA ALA A 193 8.15 -24.30 2.36
C ALA A 193 8.65 -23.63 1.06
N VAL A 194 9.09 -22.37 1.14
CA VAL A 194 9.58 -21.63 -0.03
C VAL A 194 10.89 -22.18 -0.57
N LEU A 195 11.79 -22.68 0.30
CA LEU A 195 12.99 -23.40 -0.15
C LEU A 195 12.66 -24.66 -0.96
N ARG A 196 11.61 -25.40 -0.56
CA ARG A 196 11.15 -26.58 -1.30
C ARG A 196 10.44 -26.22 -2.61
N ALA A 197 9.89 -25.03 -2.68
CA ALA A 197 9.31 -24.48 -3.89
C ALA A 197 10.36 -23.85 -4.83
N GLU A 198 11.65 -23.90 -4.45
CA GLU A 198 12.78 -23.32 -5.22
C GLU A 198 12.64 -21.80 -5.45
N LEU A 199 11.93 -21.12 -4.54
CA LEU A 199 11.80 -19.67 -4.61
C LEU A 199 13.05 -18.98 -4.06
N GLU A 200 13.42 -17.86 -4.66
CA GLU A 200 14.56 -17.06 -4.22
C GLU A 200 14.29 -16.41 -2.85
N VAL A 201 15.24 -16.55 -1.94
CA VAL A 201 15.24 -15.89 -0.63
C VAL A 201 16.22 -14.74 -0.68
N THR A 202 15.71 -13.52 -0.85
CA THR A 202 16.51 -12.30 -1.05
C THR A 202 17.09 -11.77 0.26
N GLU A 203 16.41 -11.97 1.39
CA GLU A 203 16.85 -11.53 2.71
C GLU A 203 16.48 -12.57 3.78
N ARG A 204 17.41 -12.87 4.67
CA ARG A 204 17.21 -13.79 5.79
C ARG A 204 18.05 -13.39 6.98
N HIS A 205 17.41 -13.38 8.14
CA HIS A 205 18.08 -13.26 9.44
C HIS A 205 17.88 -14.56 10.22
N ASN A 206 18.97 -15.13 10.72
CA ASN A 206 18.89 -16.29 11.59
C ASN A 206 18.48 -15.89 13.01
N HIS A 207 17.97 -16.85 13.76
CA HIS A 207 17.68 -16.65 15.18
C HIS A 207 18.98 -16.44 15.97
N SER A 208 18.91 -15.66 17.05
CA SER A 208 20.07 -15.39 17.92
C SER A 208 20.48 -16.59 18.78
N MET A 209 19.67 -17.64 18.82
CA MET A 209 20.00 -18.91 19.46
C MET A 209 20.30 -19.97 18.42
N ILE A 210 21.43 -20.62 18.58
CA ILE A 210 21.87 -21.80 17.84
C ILE A 210 21.66 -23.02 18.76
#